data_d5bc3d74b489f74a5392a354b5305375
#
_entry.id   d5bc3d74b489f74a5392a354b5305375
#
_cell.length_a   1.000
_cell.length_b   1.000
_cell.length_c   1.000
_cell.angle_alpha   90.00
_cell.angle_beta   90.00
_cell.angle_gamma   90.00
#
_symmetry.space_group_name_H-M   'P 1'
#
loop_
_entity.id
_entity.type
_entity.pdbx_description
1 polymer ?
#
loop_
_entity_poly.entity_id
_entity_poly.type
_entity_poly.pdbx_seq_one_letter_code
_entity_poly.pdbx_strand_id
1 'polypeptide(L)'
;MNQSIALAKAGIHVFHAGLIGEEGKLLLDECRKYGVDTTFIRQLPQKGGHTMIQVDQNGQNSIILYGGTNQMQTEEYIDEVLAHFEEGDFLILQNEINKLDYLIDRAYAQGMKIVLNPSPFDEKLSACDLNKIYLFLLNEIEGEQFTGCKNPDDILEKLNDKYPKAKIVLTLGGNGSV
;
A
#
# COMPACT_ATOMS: atom_id res chain seq x y z
N MET A 1 -5.32 -5.99 0.25
CA MET A 1 -6.46 -6.81 -0.21
C MET A 1 -7.64 -5.97 -0.74
N ASN A 2 -8.17 -4.99 -0.03
CA ASN A 2 -9.32 -4.18 -0.49
C ASN A 2 -9.08 -3.53 -1.85
N GLN A 3 -7.90 -2.93 -2.07
CA GLN A 3 -7.51 -2.33 -3.35
C GLN A 3 -7.46 -3.37 -4.48
N SER A 4 -6.91 -4.57 -4.22
CA SER A 4 -6.84 -5.63 -5.23
C SER A 4 -8.23 -6.09 -5.66
N ILE A 5 -9.15 -6.26 -4.71
CA ILE A 5 -10.54 -6.62 -5.01
C ILE A 5 -11.26 -5.50 -5.76
N ALA A 6 -11.03 -4.23 -5.39
CA ALA A 6 -11.63 -3.10 -6.08
C ALA A 6 -11.18 -3.01 -7.55
N LEU A 7 -9.90 -3.18 -7.81
CA LEU A 7 -9.32 -3.21 -9.16
C LEU A 7 -9.83 -4.39 -9.98
N ALA A 8 -9.89 -5.59 -9.40
CA ALA A 8 -10.43 -6.77 -10.06
C ALA A 8 -11.91 -6.58 -10.43
N LYS A 9 -12.72 -5.98 -9.55
CA LYS A 9 -14.10 -5.59 -9.84
C LYS A 9 -14.22 -4.55 -10.96
N ALA A 10 -13.21 -3.71 -11.14
CA ALA A 10 -13.13 -2.77 -12.25
C ALA A 10 -12.65 -3.42 -13.57
N GLY A 11 -12.43 -4.74 -13.58
CA GLY A 11 -12.02 -5.50 -14.77
C GLY A 11 -10.52 -5.51 -15.03
N ILE A 12 -9.70 -5.11 -14.08
CA ILE A 12 -8.24 -5.12 -14.19
C ILE A 12 -7.74 -6.50 -13.73
N HIS A 13 -6.80 -7.09 -14.47
CA HIS A 13 -6.09 -8.29 -14.01
C HIS A 13 -5.13 -7.91 -12.89
N VAL A 14 -5.32 -8.51 -11.71
CA VAL A 14 -4.59 -8.15 -10.48
C VAL A 14 -3.99 -9.38 -9.84
N PHE A 15 -2.69 -9.35 -9.60
CA PHE A 15 -2.00 -10.26 -8.70
C PHE A 15 -1.98 -9.66 -7.29
N HIS A 16 -2.21 -10.48 -6.28
CA HIS A 16 -1.99 -10.11 -4.89
C HIS A 16 -0.83 -10.90 -4.32
N ALA A 17 0.23 -10.22 -3.90
CA ALA A 17 1.37 -10.82 -3.23
C ALA A 17 1.35 -10.49 -1.75
N GLY A 18 1.77 -11.43 -0.91
CA GLY A 18 1.87 -11.22 0.53
C GLY A 18 1.97 -12.51 1.33
N LEU A 19 2.21 -12.35 2.62
CA LEU A 19 2.32 -13.44 3.57
C LEU A 19 1.11 -13.43 4.50
N ILE A 20 0.41 -14.55 4.59
CA ILE A 20 -0.76 -14.72 5.46
C ILE A 20 -0.47 -15.73 6.56
N GLY A 21 -1.16 -15.62 7.68
CA GLY A 21 -1.10 -16.60 8.77
C GLY A 21 -1.96 -17.84 8.53
N GLU A 22 -1.96 -18.75 9.50
CA GLU A 22 -2.76 -19.99 9.44
C GLU A 22 -4.26 -19.70 9.25
N GLU A 23 -4.75 -18.61 9.84
CA GLU A 23 -6.14 -18.15 9.74
C GLU A 23 -6.47 -17.43 8.42
N GLY A 24 -5.49 -17.22 7.55
CA GLY A 24 -5.60 -16.41 6.32
C GLY A 24 -6.47 -17.01 5.22
N LYS A 25 -7.02 -18.22 5.39
CA LYS A 25 -7.83 -18.90 4.36
C LYS A 25 -9.00 -18.03 3.88
N LEU A 26 -9.69 -17.35 4.81
CA LEU A 26 -10.80 -16.46 4.46
C LEU A 26 -10.36 -15.35 3.49
N LEU A 27 -9.17 -14.80 3.67
CA LEU A 27 -8.61 -13.76 2.80
C LEU A 27 -8.32 -14.29 1.40
N LEU A 28 -7.80 -15.50 1.30
CA LEU A 28 -7.58 -16.19 0.01
C LEU A 28 -8.89 -16.44 -0.73
N ASP A 29 -9.88 -16.96 -0.02
CA ASP A 29 -11.18 -17.30 -0.60
C ASP A 29 -11.89 -16.03 -1.11
N GLU A 30 -11.85 -14.92 -0.39
CA GLU A 30 -12.38 -13.64 -0.85
C GLU A 30 -11.62 -13.08 -2.06
N CYS A 31 -10.28 -13.14 -2.08
CA CYS A 31 -9.52 -12.73 -3.25
C CYS A 31 -9.93 -13.51 -4.51
N ARG A 32 -9.98 -14.85 -4.41
CA ARG A 32 -10.35 -15.73 -5.52
C ARG A 32 -11.78 -15.50 -6.00
N LYS A 33 -12.73 -15.30 -5.10
CA LYS A 33 -14.13 -15.01 -5.40
C LYS A 33 -14.30 -13.78 -6.30
N TYR A 34 -13.43 -12.79 -6.15
CA TYR A 34 -13.44 -11.56 -6.95
C TYR A 34 -12.45 -11.56 -8.12
N GLY A 35 -11.84 -12.71 -8.44
CA GLY A 35 -10.96 -12.85 -9.60
C GLY A 35 -9.56 -12.29 -9.41
N VAL A 36 -9.12 -12.05 -8.16
CA VAL A 36 -7.75 -11.67 -7.87
C VAL A 36 -6.85 -12.91 -7.95
N ASP A 37 -5.77 -12.83 -8.69
CA ASP A 37 -4.76 -13.89 -8.74
C ASP A 37 -3.98 -13.94 -7.43
N THR A 38 -3.97 -15.11 -6.79
CA THR A 38 -3.36 -15.36 -5.47
C THR A 38 -2.09 -16.19 -5.53
N THR A 39 -1.50 -16.34 -6.72
CA THR A 39 -0.30 -17.19 -6.95
C THR A 39 0.86 -16.80 -6.03
N PHE A 40 0.99 -15.52 -5.75
CA PHE A 40 2.06 -14.99 -4.92
C PHE A 40 1.70 -14.82 -3.44
N ILE A 41 0.56 -15.34 -2.99
CA ILE A 41 0.24 -15.39 -1.56
C ILE A 41 0.83 -16.66 -0.96
N ARG A 42 1.62 -16.49 0.12
CA ARG A 42 2.17 -17.63 0.88
C ARG A 42 1.56 -17.67 2.27
N GLN A 43 1.23 -18.87 2.71
CA GLN A 43 0.77 -19.11 4.07
C GLN A 43 1.94 -19.56 4.95
N LEU A 44 2.06 -18.92 6.12
CA LEU A 44 3.07 -19.22 7.12
C LEU A 44 2.41 -19.78 8.39
N PRO A 45 3.14 -20.58 9.20
CA PRO A 45 2.62 -21.13 10.46
C PRO A 45 2.58 -20.10 11.61
N GLN A 46 2.64 -18.81 11.31
CA GLN A 46 2.56 -17.72 12.27
C GLN A 46 1.21 -17.01 12.15
N LYS A 47 0.86 -16.20 13.15
CA LYS A 47 -0.34 -15.35 13.08
C LYS A 47 -0.19 -14.28 12.01
N GLY A 48 -1.24 -14.11 11.22
CA GLY A 48 -1.36 -13.03 10.25
C GLY A 48 -1.43 -11.64 10.88
N GLY A 49 -1.16 -10.62 10.08
CA GLY A 49 -1.41 -9.25 10.47
C GLY A 49 -2.89 -9.02 10.76
N HIS A 50 -3.20 -8.35 11.85
CA HIS A 50 -4.58 -8.02 12.22
C HIS A 50 -4.66 -6.70 12.97
N THR A 51 -5.86 -6.16 13.01
CA THR A 51 -6.15 -4.86 13.60
C THR A 51 -7.27 -5.03 14.63
N MET A 52 -7.09 -4.42 15.81
CA MET A 52 -8.17 -4.23 16.79
C MET A 52 -8.63 -2.78 16.71
N ILE A 53 -9.90 -2.58 16.38
CA ILE A 53 -10.50 -1.26 16.26
C ILE A 53 -11.50 -1.08 17.41
N GLN A 54 -11.23 -0.10 18.25
CA GLN A 54 -12.15 0.33 19.29
C GLN A 54 -12.85 1.60 18.83
N VAL A 55 -14.18 1.62 18.91
CA VAL A 55 -15.00 2.78 18.54
C VAL A 55 -15.73 3.26 19.78
N ASP A 56 -15.59 4.53 20.14
CA ASP A 56 -16.31 5.13 21.26
C ASP A 56 -17.73 5.56 20.87
N GLN A 57 -18.48 6.07 21.87
CA GLN A 57 -19.87 6.52 21.67
C GLN A 57 -20.00 7.73 20.72
N ASN A 58 -18.91 8.45 20.47
CA ASN A 58 -18.87 9.61 19.58
C ASN A 58 -18.40 9.23 18.17
N GLY A 59 -18.16 7.92 17.91
CA GLY A 59 -17.65 7.43 16.64
C GLY A 59 -16.15 7.62 16.44
N GLN A 60 -15.40 8.05 17.49
CA GLN A 60 -13.95 8.11 17.43
C GLN A 60 -13.37 6.70 17.54
N ASN A 61 -12.35 6.41 16.74
CA ASN A 61 -11.71 5.12 16.75
C ASN A 61 -10.28 5.19 17.30
N SER A 62 -9.88 4.12 17.97
CA SER A 62 -8.51 3.81 18.35
C SER A 62 -8.12 2.49 17.70
N ILE A 63 -7.02 2.49 16.98
CA ILE A 63 -6.60 1.36 16.15
C ILE A 63 -5.29 0.80 16.69
N ILE A 64 -5.30 -0.48 17.08
CA ILE A 64 -4.09 -1.21 17.48
C ILE A 64 -3.75 -2.17 16.35
N LEU A 65 -2.57 -2.04 15.79
CA LEU A 65 -2.05 -2.87 14.71
C LEU A 65 -1.11 -3.95 15.26
N TYR A 66 -1.32 -5.19 14.83
CA TYR A 66 -0.36 -6.27 14.97
C TYR A 66 0.11 -6.68 13.58
N GLY A 67 1.40 -6.46 13.29
CA GLY A 67 1.95 -6.69 11.95
C GLY A 67 1.96 -8.16 11.52
N GLY A 68 2.24 -9.09 12.45
CA GLY A 68 2.25 -10.53 12.16
C GLY A 68 3.07 -10.88 10.92
N THR A 69 2.51 -11.74 10.07
CA THR A 69 3.16 -12.14 8.81
C THR A 69 3.41 -10.98 7.84
N ASN A 70 2.71 -9.85 7.95
CA ASN A 70 2.99 -8.67 7.12
C ASN A 70 4.40 -8.11 7.35
N GLN A 71 5.01 -8.40 8.49
CA GLN A 71 6.37 -7.96 8.85
C GLN A 71 7.42 -9.07 8.64
N MET A 72 7.11 -10.09 7.84
CA MET A 72 7.98 -11.25 7.61
C MET A 72 8.42 -11.39 6.16
N GLN A 73 8.27 -10.36 5.33
CA GLN A 73 8.76 -10.34 3.95
C GLN A 73 10.29 -10.52 3.95
N THR A 74 10.79 -11.36 3.06
CA THR A 74 12.23 -11.52 2.82
C THR A 74 12.59 -10.95 1.46
N GLU A 75 13.87 -10.61 1.27
CA GLU A 75 14.36 -10.10 -0.01
C GLU A 75 14.22 -11.14 -1.11
N GLU A 76 14.47 -12.41 -0.78
CA GLU A 76 14.33 -13.53 -1.71
C GLU A 76 12.87 -13.68 -2.18
N TYR A 77 11.89 -13.52 -1.27
CA TYR A 77 10.48 -13.57 -1.65
C TYR A 77 10.10 -12.37 -2.53
N ILE A 78 10.57 -11.18 -2.20
CA ILE A 78 10.36 -9.97 -3.01
C ILE A 78 10.92 -10.15 -4.41
N ASP A 79 12.18 -10.58 -4.52
CA ASP A 79 12.84 -10.80 -5.82
C ASP A 79 12.16 -11.90 -6.64
N GLU A 80 11.72 -12.99 -6.01
CA GLU A 80 10.97 -14.04 -6.69
C GLU A 80 9.64 -13.50 -7.26
N VAL A 81 8.88 -12.73 -6.48
CA VAL A 81 7.63 -12.13 -6.96
C VAL A 81 7.91 -11.17 -8.11
N LEU A 82 8.84 -10.24 -7.94
CA LEU A 82 9.15 -9.22 -8.95
C LEU A 82 9.65 -9.83 -10.27
N ALA A 83 10.32 -10.99 -10.24
CA ALA A 83 10.80 -11.67 -11.44
C ALA A 83 9.69 -12.07 -12.45
N HIS A 84 8.41 -12.00 -12.05
CA HIS A 84 7.26 -12.31 -12.90
C HIS A 84 6.63 -11.06 -13.54
N PHE A 85 7.18 -9.89 -13.29
CA PHE A 85 6.67 -8.61 -13.79
C PHE A 85 7.73 -7.91 -14.65
N GLU A 86 7.30 -6.94 -15.46
CA GLU A 86 8.17 -6.28 -16.42
C GLU A 86 8.05 -4.75 -16.36
N GLU A 87 8.86 -4.07 -17.16
CA GLU A 87 8.82 -2.62 -17.28
C GLU A 87 7.41 -2.15 -17.69
N GLY A 88 6.90 -1.15 -16.99
CA GLY A 88 5.59 -0.56 -17.22
C GLY A 88 4.46 -1.18 -16.39
N ASP A 89 4.67 -2.35 -15.77
CA ASP A 89 3.72 -2.91 -14.82
C ASP A 89 3.53 -2.01 -13.59
N PHE A 90 2.35 -2.08 -12.99
CA PHE A 90 2.02 -1.30 -11.81
C PHE A 90 2.24 -2.11 -10.53
N LEU A 91 2.99 -1.55 -9.59
CA LEU A 91 3.13 -2.04 -8.22
C LEU A 91 2.39 -1.10 -7.26
N ILE A 92 1.34 -1.61 -6.59
CA ILE A 92 0.55 -0.83 -5.64
C ILE A 92 0.91 -1.21 -4.22
N LEU A 93 1.34 -0.24 -3.44
CA LEU A 93 1.88 -0.41 -2.09
C LEU A 93 1.11 0.41 -1.05
N GLN A 94 1.08 -0.12 0.17
CA GLN A 94 0.76 0.60 1.40
C GLN A 94 1.92 0.44 2.38
N ASN A 95 1.97 1.27 3.43
CA ASN A 95 3.04 1.21 4.42
C ASN A 95 2.73 0.21 5.55
N GLU A 96 2.32 -1.02 5.19
CA GLU A 96 1.90 -2.05 6.14
C GLU A 96 2.88 -3.22 6.26
N ILE A 97 3.88 -3.28 5.37
CA ILE A 97 4.85 -4.39 5.30
C ILE A 97 6.25 -3.92 5.70
N ASN A 98 7.12 -4.87 6.05
CA ASN A 98 8.55 -4.61 6.20
C ASN A 98 9.24 -4.58 4.82
N LYS A 99 10.50 -4.10 4.78
CA LYS A 99 11.34 -4.02 3.57
C LYS A 99 10.70 -3.23 2.42
N LEU A 100 9.90 -2.22 2.75
CA LEU A 100 9.26 -1.36 1.76
C LEU A 100 10.28 -0.60 0.92
N ASP A 101 11.37 -0.16 1.54
CA ASP A 101 12.53 0.47 0.92
C ASP A 101 13.17 -0.44 -0.15
N TYR A 102 13.47 -1.68 0.21
CA TYR A 102 14.03 -2.66 -0.71
C TYR A 102 13.08 -2.93 -1.89
N LEU A 103 11.79 -3.14 -1.60
CA LEU A 103 10.78 -3.41 -2.62
C LEU A 103 10.64 -2.25 -3.62
N ILE A 104 10.63 -1.00 -3.13
CA ILE A 104 10.58 0.20 -3.97
C ILE A 104 11.83 0.26 -4.87
N ASP A 105 13.00 0.03 -4.31
CA ASP A 105 14.26 0.07 -5.04
C ASP A 105 14.32 -0.96 -6.16
N ARG A 106 13.92 -2.19 -5.86
CA ARG A 106 13.91 -3.29 -6.83
C ARG A 106 12.90 -3.07 -7.96
N ALA A 107 11.66 -2.68 -7.61
CA ALA A 107 10.61 -2.41 -8.59
C ALA A 107 10.97 -1.23 -9.50
N TYR A 108 11.54 -0.17 -8.93
CA TYR A 108 12.01 0.98 -9.72
C TYR A 108 13.13 0.61 -10.68
N ALA A 109 14.11 -0.19 -10.22
CA ALA A 109 15.22 -0.66 -11.07
C ALA A 109 14.73 -1.52 -12.25
N GLN A 110 13.60 -2.20 -12.08
CA GLN A 110 12.93 -3.00 -13.12
C GLN A 110 12.02 -2.16 -14.05
N GLY A 111 11.86 -0.86 -13.80
CA GLY A 111 11.03 0.03 -14.62
C GLY A 111 9.53 -0.06 -14.33
N MET A 112 9.14 -0.62 -13.19
CA MET A 112 7.73 -0.67 -12.78
C MET A 112 7.22 0.71 -12.34
N LYS A 113 5.92 0.92 -12.47
CA LYS A 113 5.23 2.13 -12.01
C LYS A 113 4.73 1.95 -10.58
N ILE A 114 5.38 2.59 -9.63
CA ILE A 114 5.08 2.41 -8.21
C ILE A 114 3.98 3.39 -7.77
N VAL A 115 2.87 2.86 -7.28
CA VAL A 115 1.76 3.59 -6.68
C VAL A 115 1.84 3.40 -5.17
N LEU A 116 1.96 4.46 -4.42
CA LEU A 116 2.07 4.40 -2.96
C LEU A 116 0.90 5.13 -2.28
N ASN A 117 0.17 4.39 -1.45
CA ASN A 117 -0.64 4.97 -0.39
C ASN A 117 0.18 4.86 0.90
N PRO A 118 0.65 5.96 1.50
CA PRO A 118 1.59 5.94 2.62
C PRO A 118 0.96 5.61 3.98
N SER A 119 -0.24 5.08 3.99
CA SER A 119 -0.95 4.72 5.22
C SER A 119 -0.52 3.34 5.77
N PRO A 120 -0.32 3.21 7.10
CA PRO A 120 -0.20 4.29 8.07
C PRO A 120 1.09 5.12 7.88
N PHE A 121 0.99 6.44 8.10
CA PHE A 121 2.16 7.31 8.01
C PHE A 121 3.04 7.12 9.25
N ASP A 122 4.26 6.64 9.06
CA ASP A 122 5.23 6.42 10.14
C ASP A 122 6.68 6.67 9.69
N GLU A 123 7.62 6.54 10.63
CA GLU A 123 9.05 6.79 10.39
C GLU A 123 9.69 5.83 9.37
N LYS A 124 9.10 4.67 9.09
CA LYS A 124 9.62 3.71 8.12
C LYS A 124 9.69 4.29 6.71
N LEU A 125 8.77 5.19 6.36
CA LEU A 125 8.79 5.88 5.08
C LEU A 125 10.03 6.73 4.88
N SER A 126 10.71 7.16 5.94
CA SER A 126 11.96 7.93 5.84
C SER A 126 13.13 7.13 5.27
N ALA A 127 13.07 5.81 5.34
CA ALA A 127 14.06 4.91 4.75
C ALA A 127 13.86 4.73 3.23
N CYS A 128 12.67 5.06 2.71
CA CYS A 128 12.33 4.89 1.31
C CYS A 128 12.78 6.08 0.46
N ASP A 129 13.33 5.82 -0.72
CA ASP A 129 13.53 6.87 -1.74
C ASP A 129 12.20 7.16 -2.47
N LEU A 130 11.45 8.11 -1.92
CA LEU A 130 10.13 8.47 -2.44
C LEU A 130 10.17 9.20 -3.80
N ASN A 131 11.36 9.59 -4.32
CA ASN A 131 11.50 10.10 -5.68
C ASN A 131 11.27 9.01 -6.75
N LYS A 132 11.24 7.74 -6.37
CA LYS A 132 10.96 6.59 -7.22
C LYS A 132 9.46 6.33 -7.41
N ILE A 133 8.61 7.03 -6.66
CA ILE A 133 7.17 6.84 -6.72
C ILE A 133 6.61 7.52 -7.98
N TYR A 134 5.81 6.76 -8.73
CA TYR A 134 5.09 7.25 -9.91
C TYR A 134 3.80 7.99 -9.54
N LEU A 135 3.07 7.49 -8.52
CA LEU A 135 1.81 8.07 -8.09
C LEU A 135 1.65 7.94 -6.57
N PHE A 136 1.35 9.05 -5.91
CA PHE A 136 0.88 9.06 -4.52
C PHE A 136 -0.64 9.10 -4.46
N LEU A 137 -1.22 8.25 -3.61
CA LEU A 137 -2.64 8.27 -3.24
C LEU A 137 -2.72 8.63 -1.76
N LEU A 138 -3.17 9.84 -1.45
CA LEU A 138 -3.18 10.41 -0.11
C LEU A 138 -4.59 10.83 0.28
N ASN A 139 -4.91 10.80 1.56
CA ASN A 139 -6.02 11.57 2.09
C ASN A 139 -5.52 12.89 2.71
N GLU A 140 -6.44 13.77 3.15
CA GLU A 140 -6.12 15.07 3.73
C GLU A 140 -5.23 14.96 4.97
N ILE A 141 -5.45 13.94 5.82
CA ILE A 141 -4.66 13.70 7.04
C ILE A 141 -3.22 13.31 6.69
N GLU A 142 -3.06 12.40 5.76
CA GLU A 142 -1.75 11.96 5.26
C GLU A 142 -1.02 13.12 4.55
N GLY A 143 -1.76 13.91 3.77
CA GLY A 143 -1.24 15.12 3.15
C GLY A 143 -0.73 16.15 4.17
N GLU A 144 -1.48 16.40 5.25
CA GLU A 144 -1.05 17.24 6.36
C GLU A 144 0.21 16.69 7.03
N GLN A 145 0.27 15.36 7.28
CA GLN A 145 1.45 14.72 7.87
C GLN A 145 2.70 14.86 7.00
N PHE A 146 2.55 14.77 5.67
CA PHE A 146 3.66 14.91 4.73
C PHE A 146 4.18 16.35 4.59
N THR A 147 3.27 17.32 4.63
CA THR A 147 3.56 18.68 4.21
C THR A 147 3.52 19.69 5.37
N GLY A 148 2.80 19.36 6.43
CA GLY A 148 2.45 20.30 7.51
C GLY A 148 1.37 21.32 7.12
N CYS A 149 0.76 21.19 5.93
CA CYS A 149 -0.31 22.06 5.44
C CYS A 149 -1.67 21.40 5.60
N LYS A 150 -2.71 22.21 5.85
CA LYS A 150 -4.10 21.72 5.98
C LYS A 150 -4.95 21.98 4.73
N ASN A 151 -4.60 23.01 3.98
CA ASN A 151 -5.32 23.34 2.76
C ASN A 151 -4.92 22.38 1.64
N PRO A 152 -5.88 21.78 0.91
CA PRO A 152 -5.59 20.83 -0.18
C PRO A 152 -4.68 21.39 -1.28
N ASP A 153 -4.85 22.65 -1.67
CA ASP A 153 -4.03 23.28 -2.71
C ASP A 153 -2.57 23.43 -2.24
N ASP A 154 -2.36 23.87 -0.98
CA ASP A 154 -1.02 23.99 -0.39
C ASP A 154 -0.34 22.62 -0.22
N ILE A 155 -1.13 21.58 0.11
CA ILE A 155 -0.63 20.18 0.18
C ILE A 155 -0.12 19.76 -1.20
N LEU A 156 -0.92 19.96 -2.25
CA LEU A 156 -0.56 19.58 -3.61
C LEU A 156 0.65 20.35 -4.12
N GLU A 157 0.72 21.66 -3.88
CA GLU A 157 1.86 22.49 -4.28
C GLU A 157 3.15 21.95 -3.65
N LYS A 158 3.18 21.76 -2.32
CA LYS A 158 4.37 21.25 -1.62
C LYS A 158 4.77 19.84 -2.06
N LEU A 159 3.81 18.96 -2.31
CA LEU A 159 4.11 17.62 -2.78
C LEU A 159 4.65 17.63 -4.20
N ASN A 160 4.09 18.44 -5.08
CA ASN A 160 4.58 18.61 -6.45
C ASN A 160 6.00 19.21 -6.48
N ASP A 161 6.28 20.18 -5.63
CA ASP A 161 7.62 20.76 -5.51
C ASP A 161 8.64 19.73 -5.01
N LYS A 162 8.24 18.91 -4.03
CA LYS A 162 9.11 17.90 -3.44
C LYS A 162 9.31 16.68 -4.35
N TYR A 163 8.28 16.28 -5.09
CA TYR A 163 8.26 15.10 -5.95
C TYR A 163 7.78 15.42 -7.37
N PRO A 164 8.52 16.25 -8.13
CA PRO A 164 8.04 16.83 -9.38
C PRO A 164 7.81 15.80 -10.51
N LYS A 165 8.28 14.58 -10.34
CA LYS A 165 8.07 13.49 -11.31
C LYS A 165 6.87 12.59 -10.96
N ALA A 166 6.37 12.70 -9.75
CA ALA A 166 5.23 11.90 -9.29
C ALA A 166 3.91 12.57 -9.67
N LYS A 167 2.89 11.76 -9.88
CA LYS A 167 1.50 12.22 -9.86
C LYS A 167 1.00 12.22 -8.43
N ILE A 168 0.15 13.18 -8.08
CA ILE A 168 -0.44 13.26 -6.75
C ILE A 168 -1.95 13.19 -6.91
N VAL A 169 -2.60 12.33 -6.15
CA VAL A 169 -4.06 12.29 -6.00
C VAL A 169 -4.38 12.44 -4.52
N LEU A 170 -5.02 13.55 -4.17
CA LEU A 170 -5.47 13.85 -2.82
C LEU A 170 -6.97 13.59 -2.72
N THR A 171 -7.38 12.64 -1.86
CA THR A 171 -8.80 12.34 -1.62
C THR A 171 -9.35 13.22 -0.51
N LEU A 172 -10.57 13.76 -0.73
CA LEU A 172 -11.24 14.75 0.13
C LEU A 172 -12.54 14.17 0.73
N GLY A 173 -12.55 12.88 1.04
CA GLY A 173 -13.71 12.18 1.58
C GLY A 173 -14.94 12.32 0.67
N GLY A 174 -16.04 12.86 1.21
CA GLY A 174 -17.28 13.08 0.46
C GLY A 174 -17.19 14.12 -0.66
N ASN A 175 -16.12 14.91 -0.72
CA ASN A 175 -15.90 15.95 -1.72
C ASN A 175 -15.11 15.43 -2.95
N GLY A 176 -14.83 14.14 -3.03
CA GLY A 176 -14.14 13.55 -4.18
C GLY A 176 -12.62 13.56 -4.04
N SER A 177 -11.91 13.94 -5.11
CA SER A 177 -10.44 14.00 -5.16
C SER A 177 -9.94 15.07 -6.11
N VAL A 178 -8.74 15.53 -5.86
CA VAL A 178 -7.98 16.47 -6.69
C VAL A 178 -6.61 15.91 -7.00
#